data_fdf531b1f084ead5efa66eccb9369fad
#
_entry.id   fdf531b1f084ead5efa66eccb9369fad
#
_cell.length_a   1.000
_cell.length_b   1.000
_cell.length_c   1.000
_cell.angle_alpha   90.00
_cell.angle_beta   90.00
_cell.angle_gamma   90.00
#
_symmetry.space_group_name_H-M   'P 1'
#
loop_
_entity.id
_entity.type
_entity.pdbx_description
1 polymer ?
#
loop_
_entity_poly.entity_id
_entity_poly.type
_entity_poly.pdbx_seq_one_letter_code
_entity_poly.pdbx_strand_id
1 'polypeptide(L)'
;MSIYISKLRLYNWKNFHECELELTKRCFIIGANASGKSNLLDALRFLRDIAKQGGGLQSAVEQRGGVTKIRCLAARKRTDISIETELRDIETDELCWTYSLKIKNVGGGIMKNQAVVLEEKVFDQKKGVFVVNRPKNSGNEDS
;
A
#
# COMPACT_ATOMS: atom_id res chain seq x y z
N MET A 1 -18.88 -2.76 13.28
CA MET A 1 -18.34 -1.48 12.79
C MET A 1 -18.04 -1.61 11.32
N SER A 2 -18.62 -0.76 10.50
CA SER A 2 -18.32 -0.71 9.06
C SER A 2 -17.37 0.44 8.78
N ILE A 3 -16.30 0.16 8.05
CA ILE A 3 -15.25 1.12 7.72
C ILE A 3 -15.13 1.33 6.22
N TYR A 4 -14.62 2.47 5.82
CA TYR A 4 -14.29 2.76 4.43
C TYR A 4 -12.92 3.44 4.32
N ILE A 5 -12.30 3.31 3.17
CA ILE A 5 -11.05 4.02 2.87
C ILE A 5 -11.38 5.46 2.52
N SER A 6 -10.95 6.41 3.33
CA SER A 6 -11.21 7.85 3.15
C SER A 6 -10.08 8.60 2.46
N LYS A 7 -8.88 8.06 2.51
CA LYS A 7 -7.72 8.63 1.85
C LYS A 7 -6.80 7.52 1.32
N LEU A 8 -6.26 7.73 0.14
CA LEU A 8 -5.27 6.87 -0.49
C LEU A 8 -4.10 7.71 -0.98
N ARG A 9 -2.89 7.35 -0.56
CA ARG A 9 -1.64 7.90 -1.10
C ARG A 9 -0.83 6.81 -1.75
N LEU A 10 -0.37 7.07 -2.95
CA LEU A 10 0.46 6.17 -3.73
C LEU A 10 1.78 6.86 -4.07
N TYR A 11 2.87 6.16 -3.87
CA TYR A 11 4.20 6.60 -4.27
C TYR A 11 4.83 5.53 -5.15
N ASN A 12 5.25 5.93 -6.34
CA ASN A 12 5.92 5.06 -7.30
C ASN A 12 5.09 3.83 -7.72
N TRP A 13 3.78 4.03 -7.83
CA TRP A 13 2.83 3.00 -8.22
C TRP A 13 2.46 3.15 -9.69
N LYS A 14 2.86 2.19 -10.53
CA LYS A 14 2.54 2.11 -11.96
C LYS A 14 2.82 3.44 -12.70
N ASN A 15 1.79 4.15 -13.17
CA ASN A 15 1.96 5.44 -13.83
C ASN A 15 1.98 6.63 -12.87
N PHE A 16 1.82 6.40 -11.57
CA PHE A 16 1.85 7.44 -10.55
C PHE A 16 3.22 7.54 -9.90
N HIS A 17 3.86 8.68 -10.06
CA HIS A 17 5.04 9.02 -9.26
C HIS A 17 4.61 9.31 -7.81
N GLU A 18 3.59 10.15 -7.67
CA GLU A 18 2.92 10.47 -6.43
C GLU A 18 1.45 10.78 -6.72
N CYS A 19 0.55 10.23 -5.91
CA CYS A 19 -0.88 10.46 -6.03
C CYS A 19 -1.51 10.47 -4.65
N GLU A 20 -2.34 11.45 -4.37
CA GLU A 20 -3.17 11.52 -3.17
C GLU A 20 -4.62 11.73 -3.57
N LEU A 21 -5.49 10.90 -3.02
CA LEU A 21 -6.94 10.97 -3.24
C LEU A 21 -7.68 10.94 -1.92
N GLU A 22 -8.64 11.86 -1.80
CA GLU A 22 -9.68 11.78 -0.80
C GLU A 22 -10.88 11.04 -1.39
N LEU A 23 -11.34 10.02 -0.67
CA LEU A 23 -12.45 9.18 -1.09
C LEU A 23 -13.63 9.39 -0.16
N THR A 24 -14.82 9.36 -0.72
CA THR A 24 -16.08 9.36 0.03
C THR A 24 -16.63 7.95 0.13
N LYS A 25 -17.64 7.75 0.97
CA LYS A 25 -18.34 6.47 1.15
C LYS A 25 -18.81 5.85 -0.17
N ARG A 26 -19.14 6.71 -1.12
CA ARG A 26 -19.45 6.33 -2.50
C ARG A 26 -18.73 7.29 -3.43
N CYS A 27 -17.86 6.75 -4.26
CA CYS A 27 -17.01 7.52 -5.17
C CYS A 27 -17.14 6.99 -6.60
N PHE A 28 -17.28 7.91 -7.56
CA PHE A 28 -17.26 7.60 -8.98
C PHE A 28 -15.95 8.10 -9.58
N ILE A 29 -15.23 7.21 -10.25
CA ILE A 29 -13.98 7.53 -10.94
C ILE A 29 -14.25 7.56 -12.43
N ILE A 30 -14.14 8.75 -13.02
CA ILE A 30 -14.40 8.99 -14.43
C ILE A 30 -13.13 9.55 -15.08
N GLY A 31 -12.83 9.10 -16.28
CA GLY A 31 -11.70 9.58 -17.07
C GLY A 31 -11.49 8.76 -18.33
N ALA A 32 -10.61 9.22 -19.21
CA ALA A 32 -10.21 8.48 -20.40
C ALA A 32 -9.49 7.17 -20.02
N ASN A 33 -9.53 6.16 -20.89
CA ASN A 33 -8.94 4.85 -20.62
C ASN A 33 -7.43 4.88 -20.28
N ALA A 34 -6.70 5.85 -20.83
CA ALA A 34 -5.26 6.02 -20.59
C ALA A 34 -4.92 6.89 -19.37
N SER A 35 -5.91 7.32 -18.58
CA SER A 35 -5.71 8.29 -17.48
C SER A 35 -5.24 7.67 -16.15
N GLY A 36 -5.06 6.36 -16.09
CA GLY A 36 -4.60 5.66 -14.88
C GLY A 36 -5.71 5.18 -13.94
N LYS A 37 -7.00 5.25 -14.33
CA LYS A 37 -8.12 4.73 -13.51
C LYS A 37 -7.94 3.29 -13.10
N SER A 38 -7.57 2.43 -14.02
CA SER A 38 -7.35 1.00 -13.78
C SER A 38 -6.19 0.77 -12.82
N ASN A 39 -5.13 1.55 -12.93
CA ASN A 39 -3.97 1.47 -12.06
C ASN A 39 -4.28 1.96 -10.64
N LEU A 40 -5.15 2.95 -10.50
CA LEU A 40 -5.64 3.41 -9.22
C LEU A 40 -6.49 2.33 -8.52
N LEU A 41 -7.45 1.76 -9.24
CA LEU A 41 -8.28 0.67 -8.74
C LEU A 41 -7.44 -0.58 -8.41
N ASP A 42 -6.38 -0.83 -9.18
CA ASP A 42 -5.49 -1.96 -8.92
C ASP A 42 -4.70 -1.79 -7.61
N ALA A 43 -4.39 -0.57 -7.18
CA ALA A 43 -3.79 -0.32 -5.88
C ALA A 43 -4.71 -0.79 -4.73
N LEU A 44 -6.00 -0.53 -4.82
CA LEU A 44 -6.98 -1.03 -3.85
C LEU A 44 -7.13 -2.55 -3.91
N ARG A 45 -7.13 -3.11 -5.11
CA ARG A 45 -7.14 -4.57 -5.30
C ARG A 45 -5.89 -5.23 -4.75
N PHE A 46 -4.74 -4.57 -4.88
CA PHE A 46 -3.48 -5.05 -4.33
C PHE A 46 -3.54 -5.17 -2.80
N LEU A 47 -4.07 -4.17 -2.11
CA LEU A 47 -4.29 -4.22 -0.67
C LEU A 47 -5.25 -5.35 -0.28
N ARG A 48 -6.33 -5.53 -1.04
CA ARG A 48 -7.24 -6.66 -0.85
C ARG A 48 -6.54 -8.00 -1.03
N ASP A 49 -5.72 -8.14 -2.06
CA ASP A 49 -5.03 -9.39 -2.39
C ASP A 49 -3.99 -9.77 -1.34
N ILE A 50 -3.36 -8.78 -0.71
CA ILE A 50 -2.46 -9.00 0.43
C ILE A 50 -3.25 -9.54 1.64
N ALA A 51 -4.41 -8.96 1.92
CA ALA A 51 -5.17 -9.21 3.13
C ALA A 51 -6.06 -10.46 3.05
N LYS A 52 -6.41 -10.94 1.86
CA LYS A 52 -7.31 -12.08 1.69
C LYS A 52 -6.70 -13.37 2.20
N GLN A 53 -7.56 -14.29 2.64
CA GLN A 53 -7.15 -15.64 3.05
C GLN A 53 -6.45 -16.37 1.88
N GLY A 54 -5.30 -16.97 2.15
CA GLY A 54 -4.47 -17.61 1.12
C GLY A 54 -3.73 -16.62 0.19
N GLY A 55 -3.85 -15.32 0.44
CA GLY A 55 -3.11 -14.29 -0.26
C GLY A 55 -1.74 -14.03 0.35
N GLY A 56 -1.38 -12.77 0.42
CA GLY A 56 -0.12 -12.28 0.95
C GLY A 56 0.65 -11.45 -0.06
N LEU A 57 1.69 -10.78 0.42
CA LEU A 57 2.47 -9.85 -0.39
C LEU A 57 3.10 -10.51 -1.63
N GLN A 58 3.75 -11.65 -1.45
CA GLN A 58 4.44 -12.31 -2.56
C GLN A 58 3.47 -12.72 -3.66
N SER A 59 2.34 -13.33 -3.29
CA SER A 59 1.30 -13.72 -4.25
C SER A 59 0.71 -12.51 -4.99
N ALA A 60 0.39 -11.44 -4.27
CA ALA A 60 -0.15 -10.21 -4.86
C ALA A 60 0.83 -9.54 -5.84
N VAL A 61 2.12 -9.57 -5.52
CA VAL A 61 3.18 -9.06 -6.39
C VAL A 61 3.39 -9.96 -7.62
N GLU A 62 3.43 -11.28 -7.43
CA GLU A 62 3.62 -12.25 -8.52
C GLU A 62 2.49 -12.19 -9.56
N GLN A 63 1.24 -12.05 -9.10
CA GLN A 63 0.09 -11.90 -10.00
C GLN A 63 0.21 -10.68 -10.92
N ARG A 64 1.01 -9.70 -10.55
CA ARG A 64 1.24 -8.46 -11.31
C ARG A 64 2.55 -8.47 -12.10
N GLY A 65 3.27 -9.58 -12.10
CA GLY A 65 4.53 -9.75 -12.83
C GLY A 65 5.77 -9.24 -12.09
N GLY A 66 5.67 -9.03 -10.76
CA GLY A 66 6.77 -8.61 -9.91
C GLY A 66 6.81 -7.11 -9.63
N VAL A 67 7.63 -6.70 -8.67
CA VAL A 67 7.78 -5.28 -8.25
C VAL A 67 8.20 -4.38 -9.41
N THR A 68 9.05 -4.87 -10.30
CA THR A 68 9.51 -4.10 -11.46
C THR A 68 8.40 -3.73 -12.43
N LYS A 69 7.33 -4.52 -12.49
CA LYS A 69 6.14 -4.22 -13.30
C LYS A 69 5.16 -3.29 -12.59
N ILE A 70 5.21 -3.24 -11.27
CA ILE A 70 4.32 -2.40 -10.47
C ILE A 70 4.87 -0.98 -10.33
N ARG A 71 6.18 -0.83 -10.13
CA ARG A 71 6.79 0.46 -9.88
C ARG A 71 6.65 1.42 -11.07
N CYS A 72 6.64 2.70 -10.78
CA CYS A 72 6.62 3.74 -11.80
C CYS A 72 7.96 3.79 -12.56
N LEU A 73 7.91 3.57 -13.87
CA LEU A 73 9.11 3.57 -14.72
C LEU A 73 9.76 4.96 -14.85
N ALA A 74 8.98 6.02 -14.61
CA ALA A 74 9.49 7.39 -14.62
C ALA A 74 10.33 7.73 -13.39
N ALA A 75 10.18 6.99 -12.29
CA ALA A 75 10.88 7.22 -11.05
C ALA A 75 12.24 6.49 -11.03
N ARG A 76 13.19 6.98 -11.81
CA ARG A 76 14.50 6.33 -12.00
C ARG A 76 15.33 6.21 -10.71
N LYS A 77 15.11 7.07 -9.72
CA LYS A 77 15.89 7.12 -8.47
C LYS A 77 15.25 6.38 -7.31
N ARG A 78 13.93 6.14 -7.35
CA ARG A 78 13.20 5.43 -6.29
C ARG A 78 12.88 4.01 -6.73
N THR A 79 13.31 3.06 -5.94
CA THR A 79 13.05 1.63 -6.17
C THR A 79 11.97 1.09 -5.25
N ASP A 80 11.56 1.86 -4.25
CA ASP A 80 10.51 1.51 -3.30
C ASP A 80 9.13 1.99 -3.75
N ILE A 81 8.13 1.23 -3.38
CA ILE A 81 6.72 1.53 -3.59
C ILE A 81 6.07 1.74 -2.24
N SER A 82 5.28 2.80 -2.09
CA SER A 82 4.54 3.06 -0.86
C SER A 82 3.05 3.22 -1.13
N ILE A 83 2.25 2.64 -0.24
CA ILE A 83 0.80 2.82 -0.19
C ILE A 83 0.42 3.21 1.23
N GLU A 84 -0.31 4.30 1.38
CA GLU A 84 -0.84 4.76 2.65
C GLU A 84 -2.35 4.93 2.54
N THR A 85 -3.08 4.53 3.57
CA THR A 85 -4.53 4.67 3.63
C THR A 85 -5.00 5.18 4.99
N GLU A 86 -6.09 5.92 4.98
CA GLU A 86 -6.88 6.27 6.16
C GLU A 86 -8.22 5.55 6.10
N LEU A 87 -8.63 5.00 7.22
CA LEU A 87 -9.85 4.22 7.38
C LEU A 87 -10.77 4.90 8.39
N ARG A 88 -11.99 5.21 7.97
CA ARG A 88 -13.00 5.89 8.79
C ARG A 88 -14.22 5.02 9.00
N ASP A 89 -14.90 5.26 10.14
CA ASP A 89 -16.21 4.68 10.40
C ASP A 89 -17.26 5.26 9.44
N ILE A 90 -18.11 4.41 8.88
CA ILE A 90 -19.14 4.83 7.92
C ILE A 90 -20.21 5.70 8.58
N GLU A 91 -20.56 5.45 9.83
CA GLU A 91 -21.64 6.13 10.52
C GLU A 91 -21.18 7.45 11.15
N THR A 92 -20.05 7.43 11.85
CA THR A 92 -19.55 8.59 12.63
C THR A 92 -18.58 9.47 11.87
N ASP A 93 -18.00 8.94 10.79
CA ASP A 93 -16.93 9.57 10.00
C ASP A 93 -15.64 9.82 10.80
N GLU A 94 -15.49 9.15 11.94
CA GLU A 94 -14.27 9.23 12.74
C GLU A 94 -13.14 8.42 12.09
N LEU A 95 -11.93 8.97 12.14
CA LEU A 95 -10.72 8.28 11.74
C LEU A 95 -10.43 7.13 12.72
N CYS A 96 -10.46 5.89 12.26
CA CYS A 96 -10.27 4.70 13.09
C CYS A 96 -8.85 4.16 13.00
N TRP A 97 -8.33 4.00 11.78
CA TRP A 97 -6.98 3.47 11.54
C TRP A 97 -6.28 4.18 10.41
N THR A 98 -4.97 4.19 10.50
CA THR A 98 -4.10 4.47 9.37
C THR A 98 -3.25 3.25 9.07
N TYR A 99 -3.07 2.97 7.79
CA TYR A 99 -2.23 1.87 7.31
C TYR A 99 -1.18 2.41 6.35
N SER A 100 0.05 1.97 6.51
CA SER A 100 1.11 2.24 5.54
C SER A 100 1.93 1.01 5.24
N LEU A 101 2.24 0.83 3.97
CA LEU A 101 3.08 -0.25 3.45
C LEU A 101 4.13 0.33 2.52
N LYS A 102 5.39 0.00 2.78
CA LYS A 102 6.50 0.29 1.89
C LYS A 102 7.22 -0.99 1.53
N ILE A 103 7.37 -1.23 0.24
CA ILE A 103 8.02 -2.42 -0.30
C ILE A 103 9.10 -2.04 -1.30
N LYS A 104 10.08 -2.91 -1.45
CA LYS A 104 11.07 -2.81 -2.53
C LYS A 104 11.31 -4.17 -3.17
N ASN A 105 11.89 -4.14 -4.36
CA ASN A 105 12.44 -5.32 -4.98
C ASN A 105 13.86 -5.56 -4.45
N VAL A 106 14.10 -6.77 -3.97
CA VAL A 106 15.44 -7.27 -3.69
C VAL A 106 15.77 -8.28 -4.78
N GLY A 107 16.60 -7.90 -5.71
CA GLY A 107 16.91 -8.75 -6.84
C GLY A 107 18.36 -8.67 -7.28
N GLY A 108 18.96 -9.83 -7.38
CA GLY A 108 20.25 -10.10 -7.97
C GLY A 108 20.44 -11.62 -8.01
N GLY A 109 20.79 -12.18 -9.17
CA GLY A 109 21.04 -13.61 -9.32
C GLY A 109 19.79 -14.49 -9.33
N ILE A 110 19.81 -15.57 -8.58
CA ILE A 110 18.76 -16.60 -8.56
C ILE A 110 17.45 -16.12 -7.93
N MET A 111 17.51 -15.13 -7.02
CA MET A 111 16.38 -14.53 -6.29
C MET A 111 15.82 -13.29 -6.98
N LYS A 112 15.64 -13.33 -8.29
CA LYS A 112 15.10 -12.19 -9.05
C LYS A 112 13.66 -11.88 -8.66
N ASN A 113 13.38 -10.58 -8.45
CA ASN A 113 12.02 -10.04 -8.28
C ASN A 113 11.29 -10.44 -7.00
N GLN A 114 11.99 -10.63 -5.90
CA GLN A 114 11.37 -10.84 -4.60
C GLN A 114 10.99 -9.52 -3.95
N ALA A 115 9.73 -9.38 -3.55
CA ALA A 115 9.27 -8.23 -2.80
C ALA A 115 9.66 -8.36 -1.33
N VAL A 116 10.20 -7.29 -0.77
CA VAL A 116 10.55 -7.19 0.64
C VAL A 116 9.81 -6.03 1.27
N VAL A 117 9.22 -6.25 2.44
CA VAL A 117 8.61 -5.19 3.24
C VAL A 117 9.71 -4.38 3.90
N LEU A 118 9.80 -3.10 3.54
CA LEU A 118 10.65 -2.14 4.22
C LEU A 118 9.99 -1.62 5.49
N GLU A 119 8.68 -1.36 5.41
CA GLU A 119 7.91 -0.82 6.50
C GLU A 119 6.45 -1.23 6.34
N GLU A 120 5.84 -1.64 7.43
CA GLU A 120 4.40 -1.84 7.52
C GLU A 120 3.91 -1.36 8.86
N LYS A 121 2.95 -0.45 8.86
CA LYS A 121 2.40 0.15 10.07
C LYS A 121 0.88 0.18 10.02
N VAL A 122 0.26 -0.21 11.12
CA VAL A 122 -1.16 0.01 11.40
C VAL A 122 -1.26 0.75 12.72
N PHE A 123 -1.83 1.94 12.70
CA PHE A 123 -2.07 2.75 13.90
C PHE A 123 -3.55 2.75 14.25
N ASP A 124 -3.87 2.38 15.48
CA ASP A 124 -5.21 2.44 16.03
C ASP A 124 -5.42 3.80 16.68
N GLN A 125 -6.28 4.63 16.08
CA GLN A 125 -6.54 6.00 16.55
C GLN A 125 -7.25 6.05 17.91
N LYS A 126 -8.12 5.08 18.19
CA LYS A 126 -8.85 5.02 19.47
C LYS A 126 -7.94 4.63 20.62
N LYS A 127 -7.04 3.69 20.39
CA LYS A 127 -6.09 3.23 21.40
C LYS A 127 -4.83 4.10 21.47
N GLY A 128 -4.56 4.90 20.42
CA GLY A 128 -3.36 5.72 20.32
C GLY A 128 -2.06 4.92 20.22
N VAL A 129 -2.11 3.71 19.66
CA VAL A 129 -0.96 2.79 19.58
C VAL A 129 -0.84 2.17 18.20
N PHE A 130 0.38 1.77 17.85
CA PHE A 130 0.61 0.91 16.70
C PHE A 130 0.23 -0.53 17.04
N VAL A 131 -0.70 -1.10 16.29
CA VAL A 131 -1.05 -2.53 16.37
C VAL A 131 -0.18 -3.38 15.46
N VAL A 132 0.37 -2.79 14.42
CA VAL A 132 1.44 -3.35 13.59
C VAL A 132 2.50 -2.29 13.38
N ASN A 133 3.76 -2.64 13.60
CA ASN A 133 4.89 -1.77 13.32
C ASN A 133 6.09 -2.66 12.95
N ARG A 134 6.36 -2.79 11.67
CA ARG A 134 7.46 -3.60 11.13
C ARG A 134 8.31 -2.81 10.15
N PRO A 135 9.64 -3.01 10.10
CA PRO A 135 10.38 -3.83 11.06
C PRO A 135 10.34 -3.18 12.45
N LYS A 136 10.31 -3.99 13.47
CA LYS A 136 10.64 -3.50 14.80
C LYS A 136 12.10 -3.05 14.73
N ASN A 137 12.37 -1.81 15.09
CA ASN A 137 13.75 -1.42 15.35
C ASN A 137 14.29 -2.44 16.35
N SER A 138 15.27 -3.22 15.93
CA SER A 138 16.14 -3.93 16.86
C SER A 138 16.95 -2.85 17.56
N GLY A 139 16.33 -2.23 18.56
CA GLY A 139 17.04 -1.47 19.56
C GLY A 139 18.01 -2.43 20.21
N ASN A 140 19.26 -2.09 20.20
CA ASN A 140 20.32 -2.77 20.91
C ASN A 140 19.83 -3.24 22.29
N GLU A 141 19.59 -4.52 22.43
CA GLU A 141 19.79 -5.20 23.70
C GLU A 141 21.26 -5.60 23.76
N ASP A 142 22.12 -4.60 23.91
CA ASP A 142 23.43 -4.79 24.50
C ASP A 142 23.35 -4.32 25.94
N SER A 143 23.27 -5.28 26.83
CA SER A 143 23.97 -5.42 28.08
C SER A 143 23.32 -6.44 28.99
#